data_0879b3555094fa13a20ab27b63dced44
#
_entry.id   0879b3555094fa13a20ab27b63dced44
#
_cell.length_a   1.000
_cell.length_b   1.000
_cell.length_c   1.000
_cell.angle_alpha   90.00
_cell.angle_beta   90.00
_cell.angle_gamma   90.00
#
_symmetry.space_group_name_H-M   'P 1'
#
loop_
_entity.id
_entity.type
_entity.pdbx_description
1 polymer ?
#
loop_
_entity_poly.entity_id
_entity_poly.type
_entity_poly.pdbx_seq_one_letter_code
_entity_poly.pdbx_strand_id
1 'polypeptide(L)'
;MSENTIILATDGSDLSTRALAIGRSVIDPGANLVVATVVQSEDPLNVTGTGFAGGVMTPDEFDEVNQSRMDEGARVAKDVATALGLPETSTVVLVGNPGHALCDYAAEVSARAIVIGSRGHGGVRRALLGSVSDHVVRNAPCPVVVTSDVDEPDAD
;
A
#
# COMPACT_ATOMS: atom_id res chain seq x y z
N MET A 1 -1.30 -16.35 15.00
CA MET A 1 -0.82 -15.10 14.37
C MET A 1 0.30 -14.56 15.21
N SER A 2 1.37 -14.15 14.61
CA SER A 2 2.58 -13.77 15.36
C SER A 2 2.38 -12.36 15.93
N GLU A 3 2.49 -12.20 17.24
CA GLU A 3 2.38 -10.93 17.98
C GLU A 3 3.44 -9.88 17.57
N ASN A 4 4.25 -10.14 16.55
CA ASN A 4 5.35 -9.30 16.10
C ASN A 4 5.26 -8.96 14.60
N THR A 5 4.05 -8.84 14.07
CA THR A 5 3.84 -8.51 12.64
C THR A 5 4.02 -7.02 12.41
N ILE A 6 4.87 -6.65 11.45
CA ILE A 6 5.03 -5.27 10.97
C ILE A 6 4.62 -5.23 9.50
N ILE A 7 3.73 -4.30 9.18
CA ILE A 7 3.21 -4.09 7.83
C ILE A 7 4.10 -3.07 7.11
N LEU A 8 4.61 -3.44 5.96
CA LEU A 8 5.31 -2.56 5.03
C LEU A 8 4.32 -2.16 3.92
N ALA A 9 3.75 -0.96 4.02
CA ALA A 9 2.72 -0.49 3.10
C ALA A 9 3.32 0.17 1.86
N THR A 10 2.96 -0.32 0.67
CA THR A 10 3.48 0.17 -0.60
C THR A 10 2.39 0.41 -1.64
N ASP A 11 2.60 1.40 -2.50
CA ASP A 11 1.84 1.62 -3.73
C ASP A 11 2.59 1.15 -4.99
N GLY A 12 3.74 0.50 -4.82
CA GLY A 12 4.59 0.01 -5.90
C GLY A 12 5.51 1.06 -6.53
N SER A 13 5.45 2.33 -6.11
CA SER A 13 6.34 3.36 -6.62
C SER A 13 7.79 3.19 -6.12
N ASP A 14 8.74 3.72 -6.87
CA ASP A 14 10.15 3.76 -6.45
C ASP A 14 10.33 4.57 -5.17
N LEU A 15 9.57 5.66 -5.02
CA LEU A 15 9.56 6.47 -3.79
C LEU A 15 9.14 5.65 -2.58
N SER A 16 8.03 4.91 -2.70
CA SER A 16 7.53 4.03 -1.66
C SER A 16 8.56 2.95 -1.30
N THR A 17 9.15 2.30 -2.30
CA THR A 17 10.15 1.25 -2.09
C THR A 17 11.39 1.78 -1.35
N ARG A 18 11.92 2.94 -1.75
CA ARG A 18 13.05 3.58 -1.05
C ARG A 18 12.69 3.99 0.38
N ALA A 19 11.51 4.58 0.57
CA ALA A 19 11.01 4.93 1.90
C ALA A 19 10.90 3.71 2.83
N LEU A 20 10.41 2.58 2.32
CA LEU A 20 10.34 1.33 3.08
C LEU A 20 11.72 0.76 3.40
N ALA A 21 12.68 0.87 2.50
CA ALA A 21 14.07 0.47 2.77
C ALA A 21 14.68 1.27 3.94
N ILE A 22 14.42 2.57 4.00
CA ILE A 22 14.83 3.43 5.11
C ILE A 22 14.07 3.05 6.39
N GLY A 23 12.76 2.94 6.34
CA GLY A 23 11.93 2.59 7.49
C GLY A 23 12.27 1.24 8.10
N ARG A 24 12.66 0.29 7.27
CA ARG A 24 13.11 -1.03 7.71
C ARG A 24 14.37 -0.97 8.59
N SER A 25 15.22 0.02 8.42
CA SER A 25 16.47 0.14 9.19
C SER A 25 16.24 0.47 10.67
N VAL A 26 15.04 0.96 11.02
CA VAL A 26 14.69 1.37 12.40
C VAL A 26 13.75 0.40 13.10
N ILE A 27 13.35 -0.70 12.45
CA ILE A 27 12.49 -1.72 13.04
C ILE A 27 13.30 -2.94 13.50
N ASP A 28 12.68 -3.73 14.38
CA ASP A 28 13.27 -4.95 14.92
C ASP A 28 13.60 -5.96 13.79
N PRO A 29 14.87 -6.39 13.65
CA PRO A 29 15.26 -7.38 12.64
C PRO A 29 14.57 -8.73 12.79
N GLY A 30 14.06 -9.05 13.99
CA GLY A 30 13.32 -10.29 14.30
C GLY A 30 11.82 -10.19 14.06
N ALA A 31 11.32 -9.05 13.56
CA ALA A 31 9.90 -8.88 13.28
C ALA A 31 9.45 -9.73 12.09
N ASN A 32 8.21 -10.21 12.17
CA ASN A 32 7.54 -10.82 11.05
C ASN A 32 7.04 -9.73 10.08
N LEU A 33 7.64 -9.63 8.91
CA LEU A 33 7.32 -8.59 7.93
C LEU A 33 6.25 -9.07 6.96
N VAL A 34 5.31 -8.18 6.63
CA VAL A 34 4.30 -8.38 5.59
C VAL A 34 4.30 -7.18 4.66
N VAL A 35 4.54 -7.38 3.37
CA VAL A 35 4.41 -6.32 2.38
C VAL A 35 2.96 -6.25 1.92
N ALA A 36 2.32 -5.10 2.16
CA ALA A 36 0.92 -4.86 1.84
C ALA A 36 0.78 -3.82 0.73
N THR A 37 -0.01 -4.15 -0.28
CA THR A 37 -0.50 -3.19 -1.27
C THR A 37 -2.02 -3.16 -1.27
N VAL A 38 -2.60 -2.07 -1.75
CA VAL A 38 -4.06 -1.92 -1.82
C VAL A 38 -4.47 -1.66 -3.25
N VAL A 39 -5.41 -2.44 -3.74
CA VAL A 39 -6.06 -2.23 -5.03
C VAL A 39 -7.45 -1.64 -4.81
N GLN A 40 -7.83 -0.68 -5.64
CA GLN A 40 -9.19 -0.14 -5.59
C GLN A 40 -10.13 -1.12 -6.30
N SER A 41 -11.24 -1.48 -5.65
CA SER A 41 -12.35 -2.13 -6.35
C SER A 41 -13.12 -1.08 -7.13
N GLU A 42 -13.42 -1.35 -8.38
CA GLU A 42 -14.45 -0.59 -9.08
C GLU A 42 -15.80 -0.99 -8.48
N ASP A 43 -16.58 0.01 -8.09
CA ASP A 43 -17.98 -0.21 -7.76
C ASP A 43 -18.73 -0.41 -9.09
N PRO A 44 -19.47 -1.51 -9.28
CA PRO A 44 -20.28 -1.74 -10.48
C PRO A 44 -21.23 -0.58 -10.79
N LEU A 45 -21.65 0.17 -9.77
CA LEU A 45 -22.50 1.33 -9.92
C LEU A 45 -21.78 2.58 -10.45
N ASN A 46 -20.45 2.64 -10.34
CA ASN A 46 -19.67 3.77 -10.84
C ASN A 46 -19.26 3.60 -12.32
N VAL A 47 -19.41 2.42 -12.89
CA VAL A 47 -19.16 2.16 -14.31
C VAL A 47 -20.33 2.66 -15.20
N THR A 48 -21.47 2.99 -14.60
CA THR A 48 -22.65 3.48 -15.32
C THR A 48 -22.67 4.99 -15.58
N GLY A 49 -21.59 5.69 -15.32
CA GLY A 49 -21.51 7.14 -15.44
C GLY A 49 -20.68 7.64 -16.60
N THR A 50 -21.32 8.20 -17.56
CA THR A 50 -20.85 9.10 -18.60
C THR A 50 -20.47 8.48 -19.95
N GLY A 51 -21.48 8.31 -20.77
CA GLY A 51 -21.38 8.77 -22.13
C GLY A 51 -20.89 7.78 -23.16
N PHE A 52 -21.73 7.58 -24.11
CA PHE A 52 -21.48 7.06 -25.44
C PHE A 52 -21.03 5.58 -25.52
N ALA A 53 -22.01 4.71 -25.72
CA ALA A 53 -21.86 3.27 -25.98
C ALA A 53 -21.27 2.45 -24.82
N GLY A 54 -21.64 2.78 -23.59
CA GLY A 54 -21.34 1.97 -22.41
C GLY A 54 -22.20 0.73 -22.39
N GLY A 55 -21.69 -0.40 -22.87
CA GLY A 55 -22.23 -1.69 -22.47
C GLY A 55 -22.13 -1.83 -20.97
N VAL A 56 -23.19 -2.27 -20.32
CA VAL A 56 -23.13 -2.68 -18.91
C VAL A 56 -22.18 -3.86 -18.84
N MET A 57 -21.12 -3.74 -18.03
CA MET A 57 -20.18 -4.83 -17.79
C MET A 57 -20.94 -6.01 -17.20
N THR A 58 -20.75 -7.18 -17.77
CA THR A 58 -21.36 -8.40 -17.23
C THR A 58 -20.71 -8.79 -15.90
N PRO A 59 -21.39 -9.57 -15.05
CA PRO A 59 -20.76 -10.08 -13.81
C PRO A 59 -19.44 -10.81 -14.07
N ASP A 60 -19.33 -11.58 -15.14
CA ASP A 60 -18.13 -12.32 -15.50
C ASP A 60 -16.98 -11.37 -15.90
N GLU A 61 -17.26 -10.32 -16.69
CA GLU A 61 -16.30 -9.29 -17.05
C GLU A 61 -15.82 -8.50 -15.82
N PHE A 62 -16.71 -8.25 -14.87
CA PHE A 62 -16.38 -7.60 -13.61
C PHE A 62 -15.43 -8.46 -12.76
N ASP A 63 -15.72 -9.77 -12.66
CA ASP A 63 -14.88 -10.72 -11.95
C ASP A 63 -13.48 -10.84 -12.58
N GLU A 64 -13.40 -10.88 -13.92
CA GLU A 64 -12.12 -10.90 -14.65
C GLU A 64 -11.28 -9.64 -14.37
N VAL A 65 -11.89 -8.46 -14.38
CA VAL A 65 -11.21 -7.19 -14.08
C VAL A 65 -10.71 -7.16 -12.65
N ASN A 66 -11.53 -7.59 -11.69
CA ASN A 66 -11.10 -7.63 -10.29
C ASN A 66 -9.98 -8.65 -10.08
N GLN A 67 -10.06 -9.82 -10.70
CA GLN A 67 -9.00 -10.82 -10.62
C GLN A 67 -7.68 -10.27 -11.21
N SER A 68 -7.74 -9.62 -12.36
CA SER A 68 -6.56 -8.98 -12.98
C SER A 68 -5.92 -7.94 -12.07
N ARG A 69 -6.72 -7.15 -11.34
CA ARG A 69 -6.21 -6.17 -10.36
C ARG A 69 -5.56 -6.85 -9.15
N MET A 70 -6.16 -7.91 -8.66
CA MET A 70 -5.58 -8.69 -7.57
C MET A 70 -4.24 -9.30 -7.97
N ASP A 71 -4.14 -9.87 -9.17
CA ASP A 71 -2.91 -10.45 -9.71
C ASP A 71 -1.82 -9.39 -9.88
N GLU A 72 -2.18 -8.21 -10.39
CA GLU A 72 -1.27 -7.07 -10.51
C GLU A 72 -0.82 -6.57 -9.12
N GLY A 73 -1.72 -6.45 -8.17
CA GLY A 73 -1.39 -6.10 -6.78
C GLY A 73 -0.42 -7.10 -6.15
N ALA A 74 -0.66 -8.38 -6.36
CA ALA A 74 0.22 -9.44 -5.88
C ALA A 74 1.63 -9.36 -6.50
N ARG A 75 1.70 -9.08 -7.80
CA ARG A 75 2.97 -8.86 -8.51
C ARG A 75 3.71 -7.66 -7.94
N VAL A 76 3.03 -6.53 -7.77
CA VAL A 76 3.60 -5.30 -7.18
C VAL A 76 4.17 -5.57 -5.79
N ALA A 77 3.41 -6.21 -4.91
CA ALA A 77 3.87 -6.52 -3.55
C ALA A 77 5.10 -7.46 -3.56
N LYS A 78 5.12 -8.43 -4.45
CA LYS A 78 6.25 -9.36 -4.61
C LYS A 78 7.50 -8.67 -5.15
N ASP A 79 7.35 -7.80 -6.14
CA ASP A 79 8.45 -7.03 -6.73
C ASP A 79 9.07 -6.11 -5.68
N VAL A 80 8.25 -5.43 -4.87
CA VAL A 80 8.73 -4.58 -3.76
C VAL A 80 9.43 -5.43 -2.70
N ALA A 81 8.87 -6.56 -2.29
CA ALA A 81 9.52 -7.47 -1.35
C ALA A 81 10.90 -7.91 -1.84
N THR A 82 11.01 -8.24 -3.11
CA THR A 82 12.29 -8.62 -3.75
C THR A 82 13.27 -7.44 -3.76
N ALA A 83 12.82 -6.25 -4.13
CA ALA A 83 13.64 -5.03 -4.13
C ALA A 83 14.14 -4.65 -2.73
N LEU A 84 13.37 -4.97 -1.69
CA LEU A 84 13.77 -4.80 -0.29
C LEU A 84 14.72 -5.91 0.23
N GLY A 85 15.07 -6.89 -0.59
CA GLY A 85 15.88 -8.04 -0.18
C GLY A 85 15.12 -9.01 0.74
N LEU A 86 13.80 -9.10 0.57
CA LEU A 86 12.88 -9.92 1.36
C LEU A 86 12.04 -10.87 0.47
N PRO A 87 12.66 -11.67 -0.43
CA PRO A 87 11.92 -12.44 -1.43
C PRO A 87 10.96 -13.48 -0.83
N GLU A 88 11.26 -13.95 0.37
CA GLU A 88 10.46 -14.97 1.08
C GLU A 88 9.44 -14.37 2.06
N THR A 89 9.35 -13.04 2.14
CA THR A 89 8.41 -12.40 3.05
C THR A 89 6.97 -12.56 2.56
N SER A 90 6.04 -12.61 3.50
CA SER A 90 4.61 -12.65 3.18
C SER A 90 4.18 -11.38 2.46
N THR A 91 3.29 -11.53 1.50
CA THR A 91 2.67 -10.40 0.79
C THR A 91 1.16 -10.48 0.91
N VAL A 92 0.49 -9.34 0.95
CA VAL A 92 -0.97 -9.26 0.98
C VAL A 92 -1.46 -8.18 0.02
N VAL A 93 -2.54 -8.47 -0.67
CA VAL A 93 -3.28 -7.49 -1.48
C VAL A 93 -4.59 -7.19 -0.77
N LEU A 94 -4.76 -5.96 -0.39
CA LEU A 94 -5.98 -5.45 0.23
C LEU A 94 -6.85 -4.77 -0.83
N VAL A 95 -8.15 -4.72 -0.58
CA VAL A 95 -9.11 -4.13 -1.52
C VAL A 95 -9.84 -2.97 -0.84
N GLY A 96 -9.97 -1.86 -1.53
CA GLY A 96 -10.74 -0.72 -1.08
C GLY A 96 -9.98 0.60 -1.01
N ASN A 97 -10.40 1.48 -0.10
CA ASN A 97 -9.68 2.72 0.15
C ASN A 97 -8.35 2.43 0.87
N PRO A 98 -7.21 2.87 0.34
CA PRO A 98 -5.90 2.47 0.87
C PRO A 98 -5.70 2.76 2.36
N GLY A 99 -6.08 3.95 2.82
CA GLY A 99 -5.92 4.31 4.23
C GLY A 99 -6.77 3.45 5.17
N HIS A 100 -8.04 3.23 4.83
CA HIS A 100 -8.95 2.39 5.61
C HIS A 100 -8.52 0.93 5.58
N ALA A 101 -8.25 0.39 4.40
CA ALA A 101 -7.87 -1.03 4.24
C ALA A 101 -6.61 -1.38 5.03
N LEU A 102 -5.62 -0.48 5.07
CA LEU A 102 -4.40 -0.68 5.86
C LEU A 102 -4.68 -0.67 7.37
N CYS A 103 -5.52 0.25 7.86
CA CYS A 103 -5.90 0.31 9.26
C CYS A 103 -6.71 -0.92 9.69
N ASP A 104 -7.68 -1.35 8.88
CA ASP A 104 -8.50 -2.53 9.15
C ASP A 104 -7.65 -3.80 9.19
N TYR A 105 -6.77 -3.96 8.21
CA TYR A 105 -5.85 -5.10 8.20
C TYR A 105 -4.89 -5.10 9.39
N ALA A 106 -4.38 -3.91 9.77
CA ALA A 106 -3.52 -3.80 10.96
C ALA A 106 -4.26 -4.22 12.24
N ALA A 107 -5.55 -3.90 12.37
CA ALA A 107 -6.38 -4.36 13.47
C ALA A 107 -6.61 -5.88 13.42
N GLU A 108 -6.93 -6.42 12.24
CA GLU A 108 -7.17 -7.85 12.03
C GLU A 108 -5.98 -8.72 12.45
N VAL A 109 -4.77 -8.33 12.03
CA VAL A 109 -3.54 -9.10 12.33
C VAL A 109 -2.89 -8.70 13.65
N SER A 110 -3.48 -7.77 14.40
CA SER A 110 -2.88 -7.18 15.61
C SER A 110 -1.45 -6.70 15.35
N ALA A 111 -1.30 -5.91 14.30
CA ALA A 111 0.01 -5.45 13.84
C ALA A 111 0.73 -4.66 14.94
N ARG A 112 2.02 -4.90 15.09
CA ARG A 112 2.89 -4.16 16.01
C ARG A 112 3.21 -2.77 15.51
N ALA A 113 3.31 -2.60 14.19
CA ALA A 113 3.51 -1.30 13.54
C ALA A 113 3.16 -1.34 12.06
N ILE A 114 2.92 -0.16 11.48
CA ILE A 114 2.87 0.06 10.03
C ILE A 114 4.06 0.94 9.65
N VAL A 115 4.80 0.55 8.63
CA VAL A 115 5.83 1.38 7.97
C VAL A 115 5.27 1.84 6.64
N ILE A 116 5.28 3.13 6.39
CA ILE A 116 4.73 3.74 5.18
C ILE A 116 5.57 4.92 4.72
N GLY A 117 5.69 5.11 3.41
CA GLY A 117 6.29 6.31 2.86
C GLY A 117 5.42 7.55 3.10
N SER A 118 6.04 8.69 3.29
CA SER A 118 5.32 9.98 3.45
C SER A 118 4.56 10.37 2.18
N ARG A 119 4.99 9.89 1.01
CA ARG A 119 4.43 10.16 -0.33
C ARG A 119 4.39 8.88 -1.16
N GLY A 120 3.50 8.87 -2.16
CA GLY A 120 3.39 7.81 -3.16
C GLY A 120 3.27 8.39 -4.57
N HIS A 121 2.60 7.70 -5.48
CA HIS A 121 2.43 8.08 -6.89
C HIS A 121 1.87 9.49 -7.14
N GLY A 122 1.10 10.06 -6.21
CA GLY A 122 0.48 11.38 -6.33
C GLY A 122 1.24 12.52 -5.65
N GLY A 123 2.53 12.36 -5.37
CA GLY A 123 3.32 13.25 -4.53
C GLY A 123 3.28 14.73 -4.92
N VAL A 124 2.51 15.53 -4.20
CA VAL A 124 2.59 16.99 -4.27
C VAL A 124 3.79 17.42 -3.45
N ARG A 125 4.79 18.04 -4.06
CA ARG A 125 6.07 18.46 -3.44
C ARG A 125 5.92 19.36 -2.19
N ARG A 126 4.74 19.89 -1.92
CA ARG A 126 4.47 20.85 -0.83
C ARG A 126 3.75 20.26 0.38
N ALA A 127 3.21 19.03 0.30
CA ALA A 127 2.56 18.40 1.44
C ALA A 127 3.56 17.54 2.20
N LEU A 128 3.60 17.69 3.52
CA LEU A 128 4.46 16.89 4.40
C LEU A 128 4.05 15.41 4.39
N LEU A 129 2.75 15.13 4.22
CA LEU A 129 2.19 13.78 4.14
C LEU A 129 1.25 13.66 2.94
N GLY A 130 1.26 12.51 2.27
CA GLY A 130 0.24 12.14 1.30
C GLY A 130 -1.08 11.76 1.98
N SER A 131 -2.16 11.66 1.20
CA SER A 131 -3.50 11.37 1.75
C SER A 131 -3.58 10.04 2.48
N VAL A 132 -2.92 9.01 1.97
CA VAL A 132 -2.90 7.66 2.59
C VAL A 132 -2.10 7.69 3.88
N SER A 133 -0.88 8.22 3.86
CA SER A 133 -0.03 8.30 5.04
C SER A 133 -0.64 9.17 6.14
N ASP A 134 -1.27 10.30 5.80
CA ASP A 134 -2.01 11.14 6.77
C ASP A 134 -3.16 10.36 7.41
N HIS A 135 -3.96 9.65 6.61
CA HIS A 135 -5.06 8.83 7.13
C HIS A 135 -4.55 7.74 8.08
N VAL A 136 -3.50 7.01 7.69
CA VAL A 136 -2.93 5.93 8.50
C VAL A 136 -2.38 6.46 9.81
N VAL A 137 -1.64 7.58 9.80
CA VAL A 137 -1.11 8.21 11.03
C VAL A 137 -2.22 8.56 12.01
N ARG A 138 -3.38 9.03 11.52
CA ARG A 138 -4.50 9.45 12.36
C ARG A 138 -5.36 8.30 12.89
N ASN A 139 -5.43 7.18 12.16
CA ASN A 139 -6.44 6.15 12.40
C ASN A 139 -5.88 4.75 12.65
N ALA A 140 -4.59 4.53 12.50
CA ALA A 140 -4.01 3.21 12.72
C ALA A 140 -4.17 2.76 14.18
N PRO A 141 -4.46 1.45 14.41
CA PRO A 141 -4.58 0.89 15.76
C PRO A 141 -3.23 0.61 16.43
N CYS A 142 -2.12 0.90 15.74
CA CYS A 142 -0.75 0.62 16.18
C CYS A 142 0.18 1.79 15.81
N PRO A 143 1.41 1.81 16.34
CA PRO A 143 2.44 2.77 15.94
C PRO A 143 2.66 2.81 14.44
N VAL A 144 2.91 4.00 13.89
CA VAL A 144 3.17 4.23 12.47
C VAL A 144 4.54 4.86 12.30
N VAL A 145 5.39 4.23 11.51
CA VAL A 145 6.69 4.76 11.08
C VAL A 145 6.51 5.36 9.70
N VAL A 146 6.55 6.67 9.62
CA VAL A 146 6.50 7.38 8.33
C VAL A 146 7.92 7.74 7.92
N THR A 147 8.31 7.34 6.73
CA THR A 147 9.62 7.63 6.17
C THR A 147 9.50 8.39 4.87
N SER A 148 10.42 9.31 4.64
CA SER A 148 10.56 9.99 3.37
C SER A 148 11.90 9.64 2.76
N ASP A 149 11.91 9.51 1.44
CA ASP A 149 13.15 9.59 0.70
C ASP A 149 13.68 11.02 0.86
N VAL A 150 14.91 11.15 1.31
CA VAL A 150 15.54 12.46 1.37
C VAL A 150 15.86 12.81 -0.09
N ASP A 151 15.05 13.64 -0.71
CA ASP A 151 15.41 14.22 -1.99
C ASP A 151 16.80 14.83 -1.83
N GLU A 152 17.73 14.49 -2.70
CA GLU A 152 18.98 15.23 -2.80
C GLU A 152 18.61 16.71 -2.92
N PRO A 153 19.27 17.61 -2.16
CA PRO A 153 19.01 19.02 -2.32
C PRO A 153 19.23 19.36 -3.78
N ASP A 154 18.20 20.00 -4.38
CA ASP A 154 18.32 20.51 -5.75
C ASP A 154 19.67 21.21 -5.85
N ALA A 155 20.57 20.68 -6.67
CA ALA A 155 21.81 21.34 -7.00
C ALA A 155 21.42 22.60 -7.79
N ASP A 156 21.57 23.78 -7.17
CA ASP A 156 21.47 25.08 -7.82
C ASP A 156 22.44 25.20 -9.01
#